data_6908211b061007250da00a0f14145391
#
_entry.id   6908211b061007250da00a0f14145391
#
_cell.length_a   1.000
_cell.length_b   1.000
_cell.length_c   1.000
_cell.angle_alpha   90.00
_cell.angle_beta   90.00
_cell.angle_gamma   90.00
#
_symmetry.space_group_name_H-M   'P 1'
#
loop_
_entity.id
_entity.type
_entity.pdbx_description
1 polymer ?
#
loop_
_entity_poly.entity_id
_entity_poly.type
_entity_poly.pdbx_seq_one_letter_code
_entity_poly.pdbx_strand_id
1 'polypeptide(L)'
;NTLSRAPIPWSETSLYDYLRHGESELHGVASGPMAPVVAGLAELPEYDVRAIAHYVAAQMQAPTGNSDAAVVEAEQRVTSAAVSSPGTEAGERLFEGACAACHVDSGVPTFSRASTNLALNTNLHSDHPDNVIQSILGGVHAEHVPGIGSMPGFADSFSNTQVADLTTYLRARFAPEKAPWQKVKQRIEDIRQPHHNNTHSSP
;
A
#
# COMPACT_ATOMS: atom_id res chain seq x y z
N ASN A 1 -7.86 -13.01 15.74
CA ASN A 1 -8.65 -12.06 14.97
C ASN A 1 -7.75 -10.88 14.53
N THR A 2 -6.98 -11.07 13.47
CA THR A 2 -6.06 -10.04 12.99
C THR A 2 -6.82 -9.03 12.14
N LEU A 3 -6.87 -7.78 12.58
CA LEU A 3 -7.44 -6.66 11.80
C LEU A 3 -6.60 -6.33 10.57
N SER A 4 -5.36 -6.83 10.48
CA SER A 4 -4.45 -6.63 9.37
C SER A 4 -3.98 -7.95 8.78
N ARG A 5 -3.77 -7.96 7.45
CA ARG A 5 -3.18 -9.05 6.67
C ARG A 5 -1.71 -8.77 6.33
N ALA A 6 -1.12 -7.73 6.90
CA ALA A 6 0.27 -7.36 6.66
C ALA A 6 1.23 -8.55 6.91
N PRO A 7 2.29 -8.69 6.11
CA PRO A 7 3.29 -9.75 6.30
C PRO A 7 4.06 -9.55 7.60
N ILE A 8 4.24 -8.30 8.00
CA ILE A 8 4.81 -7.90 9.28
C ILE A 8 3.68 -7.41 10.17
N PRO A 9 3.53 -7.95 11.39
CA PRO A 9 2.53 -7.44 12.32
C PRO A 9 2.76 -5.96 12.65
N TRP A 10 1.68 -5.18 12.66
CA TRP A 10 1.75 -3.80 13.11
C TRP A 10 2.11 -3.74 14.60
N SER A 11 3.12 -2.96 14.94
CA SER A 11 3.46 -2.62 16.33
C SER A 11 2.81 -1.29 16.73
N GLU A 12 2.80 -0.98 18.02
CA GLU A 12 2.36 0.34 18.50
C GLU A 12 3.22 1.46 17.90
N THR A 13 4.53 1.24 17.80
CA THR A 13 5.46 2.21 17.19
C THR A 13 5.15 2.43 15.71
N SER A 14 5.00 1.35 14.92
CA SER A 14 4.70 1.48 13.50
C SER A 14 3.32 2.12 13.24
N LEU A 15 2.34 1.88 14.12
CA LEU A 15 1.05 2.56 14.08
C LEU A 15 1.19 4.05 14.39
N TYR A 16 1.97 4.40 15.43
CA TYR A 16 2.23 5.79 15.77
C TYR A 16 2.92 6.53 14.62
N ASP A 17 3.97 5.94 14.04
CA ASP A 17 4.69 6.55 12.92
C ASP A 17 3.75 6.78 11.72
N TYR A 18 2.95 5.79 11.38
CA TYR A 18 1.96 5.90 10.30
C TYR A 18 0.91 6.98 10.56
N LEU A 19 0.35 7.04 11.77
CA LEU A 19 -0.69 8.00 12.13
C LEU A 19 -0.14 9.42 12.30
N ARG A 20 1.09 9.56 12.79
CA ARG A 20 1.71 10.86 13.07
C ARG A 20 2.41 11.44 11.84
N HIS A 21 3.14 10.61 11.12
CA HIS A 21 4.03 11.02 10.04
C HIS A 21 3.53 10.63 8.66
N GLY A 22 2.47 9.81 8.57
CA GLY A 22 1.90 9.35 7.31
C GLY A 22 2.66 8.20 6.65
N GLU A 23 3.66 7.65 7.33
CA GLU A 23 4.44 6.53 6.82
C GLU A 23 4.77 5.51 7.89
N SER A 24 4.97 4.28 7.47
CA SER A 24 5.59 3.23 8.26
C SER A 24 6.52 2.44 7.34
N GLU A 25 7.78 2.36 7.70
CA GLU A 25 8.82 1.69 6.91
C GLU A 25 8.44 0.25 6.52
N LEU A 26 7.73 -0.45 7.41
CA LEU A 26 7.34 -1.85 7.23
C LEU A 26 5.93 -2.04 6.63
N HIS A 27 5.18 -0.96 6.39
CA HIS A 27 3.77 -1.11 6.01
C HIS A 27 3.33 -0.24 4.83
N GLY A 28 4.05 0.86 4.56
CA GLY A 28 3.78 1.77 3.47
C GLY A 28 3.36 3.17 3.90
N VAL A 29 2.78 3.91 2.97
CA VAL A 29 2.49 5.35 3.10
C VAL A 29 0.97 5.58 3.10
N ALA A 30 0.50 6.51 3.91
CA ALA A 30 -0.88 6.94 3.95
C ALA A 30 -1.23 7.69 2.65
N SER A 31 -2.24 7.22 1.96
CA SER A 31 -2.72 7.81 0.71
C SER A 31 -4.25 7.77 0.63
N GLY A 32 -4.82 8.40 -0.39
CA GLY A 32 -6.26 8.44 -0.59
C GLY A 32 -6.99 8.95 0.67
N PRO A 33 -8.02 8.25 1.16
CA PRO A 33 -8.81 8.68 2.33
C PRO A 33 -8.02 8.82 3.63
N MET A 34 -6.86 8.14 3.74
CA MET A 34 -6.00 8.24 4.93
C MET A 34 -5.13 9.51 4.95
N ALA A 35 -4.83 10.10 3.82
CA ALA A 35 -4.01 11.32 3.77
C ALA A 35 -4.61 12.48 4.59
N PRO A 36 -5.89 12.87 4.43
CA PRO A 36 -6.49 13.91 5.26
C PRO A 36 -6.63 13.51 6.73
N VAL A 37 -6.76 12.21 7.05
CA VAL A 37 -6.78 11.74 8.45
C VAL A 37 -5.42 12.01 9.10
N VAL A 38 -4.33 11.63 8.43
CA VAL A 38 -2.97 11.88 8.93
C VAL A 38 -2.70 13.37 9.07
N ALA A 39 -3.09 14.18 8.08
CA ALA A 39 -2.96 15.64 8.17
C ALA A 39 -3.69 16.21 9.40
N GLY A 40 -4.91 15.75 9.69
CA GLY A 40 -5.64 16.14 10.91
C GLY A 40 -4.96 15.65 12.19
N LEU A 41 -4.43 14.44 12.22
CA LEU A 41 -3.72 13.90 13.38
C LEU A 41 -2.37 14.61 13.63
N ALA A 42 -1.74 15.16 12.59
CA ALA A 42 -0.50 15.94 12.73
C ALA A 42 -0.69 17.22 13.55
N GLU A 43 -1.92 17.78 13.61
CA GLU A 43 -2.26 18.95 14.40
C GLU A 43 -2.53 18.65 15.88
N LEU A 44 -2.73 17.37 16.24
CA LEU A 44 -3.03 16.96 17.61
C LEU A 44 -1.75 16.88 18.47
N PRO A 45 -1.88 17.02 19.81
CA PRO A 45 -0.79 16.72 20.72
C PRO A 45 -0.28 15.28 20.53
N GLU A 46 1.03 15.10 20.66
CA GLU A 46 1.67 13.79 20.50
C GLU A 46 1.03 12.71 21.38
N TYR A 47 0.68 13.09 22.61
CA TYR A 47 0.05 12.18 23.57
C TYR A 47 -1.25 11.58 23.03
N ASP A 48 -2.08 12.36 22.36
CA ASP A 48 -3.37 11.89 21.84
C ASP A 48 -3.16 10.91 20.67
N VAL A 49 -2.21 11.19 19.77
CA VAL A 49 -1.87 10.28 18.67
C VAL A 49 -1.27 8.97 19.19
N ARG A 50 -0.43 9.02 20.22
CA ARG A 50 0.09 7.82 20.90
C ARG A 50 -1.03 7.00 21.55
N ALA A 51 -2.00 7.66 22.20
CA ALA A 51 -3.15 6.98 22.78
C ALA A 51 -4.00 6.26 21.73
N ILE A 52 -4.19 6.86 20.55
CA ILE A 52 -4.87 6.22 19.43
C ILE A 52 -4.07 5.02 18.92
N ALA A 53 -2.76 5.17 18.71
CA ALA A 53 -1.88 4.08 18.27
C ALA A 53 -1.91 2.90 19.27
N HIS A 54 -1.81 3.19 20.56
CA HIS A 54 -1.92 2.20 21.63
C HIS A 54 -3.25 1.44 21.60
N TYR A 55 -4.36 2.18 21.49
CA TYR A 55 -5.68 1.56 21.40
C TYR A 55 -5.81 0.63 20.19
N VAL A 56 -5.38 1.08 19.02
CA VAL A 56 -5.44 0.28 17.79
C VAL A 56 -4.52 -0.95 17.91
N ALA A 57 -3.31 -0.79 18.43
CA ALA A 57 -2.38 -1.89 18.68
C ALA A 57 -2.99 -2.96 19.60
N ALA A 58 -3.65 -2.53 20.68
CA ALA A 58 -4.33 -3.44 21.59
C ALA A 58 -5.46 -4.22 20.89
N GLN A 59 -6.26 -3.56 20.02
CA GLN A 59 -7.30 -4.23 19.24
C GLN A 59 -6.73 -5.22 18.21
N MET A 60 -5.56 -4.92 17.65
CA MET A 60 -4.84 -5.79 16.72
C MET A 60 -4.12 -6.95 17.42
N GLN A 61 -4.04 -6.96 18.74
CA GLN A 61 -3.19 -7.87 19.51
C GLN A 61 -1.74 -7.80 18.99
N ALA A 62 -1.24 -6.58 18.85
CA ALA A 62 0.07 -6.29 18.30
C ALA A 62 1.18 -6.99 19.12
N PRO A 63 2.17 -7.62 18.47
CA PRO A 63 3.28 -8.24 19.16
C PRO A 63 4.18 -7.17 19.81
N THR A 64 4.81 -7.52 20.92
CA THR A 64 5.77 -6.67 21.63
C THR A 64 7.22 -6.95 21.23
N GLY A 65 7.45 -7.77 20.20
CA GLY A 65 8.77 -8.25 19.80
C GLY A 65 9.36 -7.54 18.59
N ASN A 66 10.64 -7.86 18.30
CA ASN A 66 11.34 -7.41 17.11
C ASN A 66 10.80 -8.11 15.85
N SER A 67 10.62 -7.36 14.76
CA SER A 67 10.10 -7.83 13.48
C SER A 67 11.17 -8.25 12.47
N ASP A 68 12.47 -8.11 12.79
CA ASP A 68 13.57 -8.31 11.84
C ASP A 68 13.53 -9.68 11.14
N ALA A 69 13.28 -10.74 11.91
CA ALA A 69 13.17 -12.08 11.34
C ALA A 69 11.99 -12.20 10.35
N ALA A 70 10.86 -11.56 10.65
CA ALA A 70 9.68 -11.55 9.78
C ALA A 70 9.93 -10.72 8.51
N VAL A 71 10.68 -9.63 8.61
CA VAL A 71 11.13 -8.84 7.44
C VAL A 71 11.98 -9.70 6.52
N VAL A 72 13.04 -10.32 7.05
CA VAL A 72 13.92 -11.20 6.28
C VAL A 72 13.14 -12.33 5.61
N GLU A 73 12.21 -12.95 6.33
CA GLU A 73 11.37 -14.02 5.77
C GLU A 73 10.44 -13.51 4.65
N ALA A 74 9.84 -12.34 4.80
CA ALA A 74 8.98 -11.74 3.77
C ALA A 74 9.78 -11.42 2.50
N GLU A 75 10.96 -10.85 2.63
CA GLU A 75 11.85 -10.53 1.52
C GLU A 75 12.36 -11.80 0.82
N GLN A 76 12.73 -12.83 1.59
CA GLN A 76 13.15 -14.12 1.04
C GLN A 76 12.03 -14.79 0.23
N ARG A 77 10.78 -14.71 0.68
CA ARG A 77 9.63 -15.24 -0.07
C ARG A 77 9.51 -14.57 -1.44
N VAL A 78 9.66 -13.26 -1.50
CA VAL A 78 9.61 -12.51 -2.76
C VAL A 78 10.82 -12.81 -3.63
N THR A 79 12.01 -12.91 -3.05
CA THR A 79 13.25 -13.24 -3.79
C THR A 79 13.21 -14.64 -4.39
N SER A 80 12.64 -15.61 -3.66
CA SER A 80 12.53 -17.00 -4.12
C SER A 80 11.32 -17.24 -5.04
N ALA A 81 10.35 -16.32 -5.08
CA ALA A 81 9.23 -16.41 -6.00
C ALA A 81 9.69 -16.21 -7.45
N ALA A 82 9.06 -16.92 -8.37
CA ALA A 82 9.29 -16.69 -9.79
C ALA A 82 9.02 -15.22 -10.13
N VAL A 83 9.92 -14.60 -10.89
CA VAL A 83 9.76 -13.21 -11.34
C VAL A 83 8.49 -13.06 -12.17
N SER A 84 8.16 -14.09 -12.94
CA SER A 84 7.00 -14.15 -13.83
C SER A 84 6.15 -15.37 -13.48
N SER A 85 4.87 -15.17 -13.29
CA SER A 85 3.89 -16.26 -13.15
C SER A 85 3.10 -16.39 -14.45
N PRO A 86 2.68 -17.59 -14.86
CA PRO A 86 1.89 -17.76 -16.07
C PRO A 86 0.66 -16.83 -16.07
N GLY A 87 0.51 -16.05 -17.13
CA GLY A 87 -0.60 -15.11 -17.31
C GLY A 87 -0.37 -13.72 -16.70
N THR A 88 0.82 -13.41 -16.17
CA THR A 88 1.15 -12.09 -15.62
C THR A 88 2.13 -11.28 -16.48
N GLU A 89 2.50 -11.77 -17.65
CA GLU A 89 3.55 -11.19 -18.51
C GLU A 89 3.21 -9.76 -18.98
N ALA A 90 1.93 -9.45 -19.16
CA ALA A 90 1.48 -8.11 -19.52
C ALA A 90 1.69 -7.12 -18.35
N GLY A 91 1.35 -7.54 -17.14
CA GLY A 91 1.55 -6.76 -15.93
C GLY A 91 3.03 -6.57 -15.60
N GLU A 92 3.86 -7.59 -15.83
CA GLU A 92 5.31 -7.53 -15.68
C GLU A 92 5.93 -6.44 -16.55
N ARG A 93 5.61 -6.43 -17.85
CA ARG A 93 6.11 -5.39 -18.78
C ARG A 93 5.69 -3.98 -18.37
N LEU A 94 4.45 -3.82 -17.87
CA LEU A 94 3.98 -2.53 -17.36
C LEU A 94 4.76 -2.12 -16.10
N PHE A 95 5.01 -3.06 -15.20
CA PHE A 95 5.80 -2.82 -14.00
C PHE A 95 7.23 -2.41 -14.33
N GLU A 96 7.91 -3.16 -15.21
CA GLU A 96 9.27 -2.85 -15.64
C GLU A 96 9.37 -1.47 -16.30
N GLY A 97 8.38 -1.11 -17.13
CA GLY A 97 8.39 0.14 -17.87
C GLY A 97 8.02 1.39 -17.07
N ALA A 98 7.23 1.25 -15.99
CA ALA A 98 6.66 2.41 -15.31
C ALA A 98 6.90 2.43 -13.78
N CYS A 99 7.25 1.31 -13.16
CA CYS A 99 7.26 1.18 -11.71
C CYS A 99 8.62 0.76 -11.15
N ALA A 100 9.35 -0.10 -11.87
CA ALA A 100 10.57 -0.74 -11.40
C ALA A 100 11.68 0.27 -11.03
N ALA A 101 11.74 1.41 -11.69
CA ALA A 101 12.72 2.45 -11.39
C ALA A 101 12.69 2.95 -9.93
N CYS A 102 11.52 2.85 -9.27
CA CYS A 102 11.32 3.26 -7.89
C CYS A 102 11.06 2.07 -6.95
N HIS A 103 10.54 0.95 -7.48
CA HIS A 103 10.04 -0.17 -6.68
C HIS A 103 10.89 -1.44 -6.73
N VAL A 104 11.98 -1.44 -7.48
CA VAL A 104 12.97 -2.52 -7.45
C VAL A 104 14.22 -2.01 -6.77
N ASP A 105 14.71 -2.75 -5.81
CA ASP A 105 16.00 -2.46 -5.16
C ASP A 105 17.13 -2.80 -6.15
N SER A 106 17.50 -1.79 -6.95
CA SER A 106 18.56 -1.88 -7.95
C SER A 106 19.94 -1.49 -7.40
N GLY A 107 20.05 -1.28 -6.07
CA GLY A 107 21.28 -0.76 -5.45
C GLY A 107 21.56 0.71 -5.80
N VAL A 108 20.66 1.36 -6.53
CA VAL A 108 20.75 2.81 -6.78
C VAL A 108 20.07 3.51 -5.59
N PRO A 109 20.67 4.60 -5.04
CA PRO A 109 20.04 5.37 -4.00
C PRO A 109 18.64 5.81 -4.48
N THR A 110 17.60 5.30 -3.87
CA THR A 110 16.24 5.73 -4.16
C THR A 110 16.12 7.19 -3.73
N PHE A 111 15.65 8.04 -4.62
CA PHE A 111 15.45 9.47 -4.37
C PHE A 111 14.36 9.76 -3.31
N SER A 112 13.71 8.73 -2.80
CA SER A 112 12.69 8.85 -1.78
C SER A 112 12.97 7.93 -0.59
N ARG A 113 12.79 8.48 0.61
CA ARG A 113 12.87 7.75 1.88
C ARG A 113 11.66 6.83 2.11
N ALA A 114 10.62 6.94 1.30
CA ALA A 114 9.44 6.12 1.45
C ALA A 114 9.81 4.66 1.25
N SER A 115 9.29 3.81 2.10
CA SER A 115 9.37 2.37 1.91
C SER A 115 8.74 2.02 0.57
N THR A 116 9.59 1.89 -0.43
CA THR A 116 9.19 1.39 -1.76
C THR A 116 9.20 -0.12 -1.81
N ASN A 117 9.49 -0.79 -0.68
CA ASN A 117 9.53 -2.23 -0.57
C ASN A 117 8.12 -2.82 -0.66
N LEU A 118 7.76 -3.25 -1.85
CA LEU A 118 6.44 -3.83 -2.12
C LEU A 118 6.21 -5.16 -1.41
N ALA A 119 7.27 -5.90 -1.06
CA ALA A 119 7.15 -7.16 -0.33
C ALA A 119 6.53 -6.97 1.07
N LEU A 120 6.73 -5.80 1.67
CA LEU A 120 6.25 -5.48 3.01
C LEU A 120 4.93 -4.69 2.98
N ASN A 121 4.52 -4.17 1.83
CA ASN A 121 3.37 -3.28 1.72
C ASN A 121 2.06 -3.97 2.10
N THR A 122 1.42 -3.50 3.15
CA THR A 122 0.18 -4.06 3.71
C THR A 122 -0.93 -4.21 2.67
N ASN A 123 -1.05 -3.28 1.71
CA ASN A 123 -2.11 -3.30 0.72
C ASN A 123 -1.99 -4.47 -0.26
N LEU A 124 -0.76 -4.90 -0.57
CA LEU A 124 -0.52 -6.07 -1.43
C LEU A 124 -0.90 -7.40 -0.74
N HIS A 125 -0.99 -7.43 0.58
CA HIS A 125 -1.39 -8.59 1.36
C HIS A 125 -2.88 -8.56 1.78
N SER A 126 -3.59 -7.48 1.46
CA SER A 126 -5.02 -7.30 1.76
C SER A 126 -5.91 -8.32 1.04
N ASP A 127 -7.08 -8.59 1.60
CA ASP A 127 -8.12 -9.42 0.97
C ASP A 127 -8.77 -8.73 -0.24
N HIS A 128 -8.65 -7.40 -0.35
CA HIS A 128 -9.24 -6.57 -1.41
C HIS A 128 -8.17 -5.75 -2.15
N PRO A 129 -8.27 -5.60 -3.49
CA PRO A 129 -7.29 -4.87 -4.30
C PRO A 129 -7.48 -3.35 -4.29
N ASP A 130 -8.54 -2.85 -3.68
CA ASP A 130 -9.02 -1.47 -3.84
C ASP A 130 -7.95 -0.41 -3.58
N ASN A 131 -7.21 -0.54 -2.47
CA ASN A 131 -6.17 0.42 -2.13
C ASN A 131 -5.00 0.40 -3.13
N VAL A 132 -4.64 -0.78 -3.65
CA VAL A 132 -3.61 -0.91 -4.68
C VAL A 132 -4.08 -0.24 -5.97
N ILE A 133 -5.32 -0.50 -6.39
CA ILE A 133 -5.92 0.11 -7.58
C ILE A 133 -5.97 1.64 -7.42
N GLN A 134 -6.42 2.15 -6.27
CA GLN A 134 -6.48 3.59 -6.00
C GLN A 134 -5.10 4.23 -6.03
N SER A 135 -4.08 3.56 -5.46
CA SER A 135 -2.69 4.05 -5.49
C SER A 135 -2.13 4.09 -6.92
N ILE A 136 -2.44 3.10 -7.76
CA ILE A 136 -2.04 3.11 -9.17
C ILE A 136 -2.75 4.23 -9.92
N LEU A 137 -4.05 4.39 -9.75
CA LEU A 137 -4.84 5.37 -10.49
C LEU A 137 -4.56 6.81 -10.04
N GLY A 138 -4.62 7.05 -8.74
CA GLY A 138 -4.51 8.39 -8.16
C GLY A 138 -3.09 8.82 -7.79
N GLY A 139 -2.14 7.89 -7.77
CA GLY A 139 -0.82 8.15 -7.22
C GLY A 139 -0.80 8.19 -5.69
N VAL A 140 0.37 8.48 -5.14
CA VAL A 140 0.59 8.68 -3.70
C VAL A 140 1.27 10.02 -3.52
N HIS A 141 0.57 10.97 -2.90
CA HIS A 141 1.06 12.30 -2.63
C HIS A 141 1.29 12.44 -1.12
N ALA A 142 2.54 12.36 -0.71
CA ALA A 142 2.96 12.46 0.68
C ALA A 142 3.53 13.86 1.00
N GLU A 143 2.84 14.92 0.58
CA GLU A 143 3.30 16.31 0.69
C GLU A 143 3.62 16.72 2.14
N HIS A 144 3.04 16.02 3.11
CA HIS A 144 3.25 16.30 4.54
C HIS A 144 4.42 15.51 5.15
N VAL A 145 5.09 14.66 4.37
CA VAL A 145 6.19 13.82 4.85
C VAL A 145 7.49 14.24 4.20
N PRO A 146 8.39 14.93 4.93
CA PRO A 146 9.66 15.39 4.39
C PRO A 146 10.51 14.24 3.85
N GLY A 147 10.94 14.34 2.60
CA GLY A 147 11.86 13.37 2.00
C GLY A 147 11.19 12.15 1.36
N ILE A 148 9.86 12.07 1.38
CA ILE A 148 9.12 11.09 0.61
C ILE A 148 8.80 11.67 -0.76
N GLY A 149 9.21 10.99 -1.81
CA GLY A 149 8.83 11.32 -3.18
C GLY A 149 7.35 11.02 -3.43
N SER A 150 6.75 11.67 -4.42
CA SER A 150 5.39 11.34 -4.86
C SER A 150 5.43 10.23 -5.91
N MET A 151 4.52 9.27 -5.81
CA MET A 151 4.22 8.33 -6.88
C MET A 151 3.20 8.98 -7.83
N PRO A 152 3.47 9.06 -9.13
CA PRO A 152 2.50 9.61 -10.09
C PRO A 152 1.25 8.72 -10.20
N GLY A 153 0.11 9.33 -10.50
CA GLY A 153 -1.10 8.60 -10.86
C GLY A 153 -1.12 8.21 -12.33
N PHE A 154 -1.68 7.05 -12.63
CA PHE A 154 -1.74 6.49 -13.98
C PHE A 154 -3.18 6.40 -14.52
N ALA A 155 -4.12 7.14 -13.93
CA ALA A 155 -5.53 7.09 -14.34
C ALA A 155 -5.71 7.39 -15.85
N ASP A 156 -5.00 8.38 -16.38
CA ASP A 156 -5.10 8.79 -17.77
C ASP A 156 -4.16 8.01 -18.70
N SER A 157 -3.16 7.33 -18.14
CA SER A 157 -2.12 6.63 -18.91
C SER A 157 -2.43 5.16 -19.13
N PHE A 158 -3.16 4.51 -18.22
CA PHE A 158 -3.45 3.09 -18.29
C PHE A 158 -4.95 2.81 -18.44
N SER A 159 -5.27 1.92 -19.38
CA SER A 159 -6.61 1.37 -19.53
C SER A 159 -6.97 0.46 -18.36
N ASN A 160 -8.28 0.16 -18.18
CA ASN A 160 -8.74 -0.78 -17.15
C ASN A 160 -8.07 -2.15 -17.24
N THR A 161 -7.81 -2.62 -18.48
CA THR A 161 -7.11 -3.90 -18.70
C THR A 161 -5.67 -3.82 -18.21
N GLN A 162 -4.94 -2.76 -18.55
CA GLN A 162 -3.56 -2.57 -18.10
C GLN A 162 -3.46 -2.44 -16.56
N VAL A 163 -4.37 -1.71 -15.93
CA VAL A 163 -4.42 -1.64 -14.46
C VAL A 163 -4.71 -3.00 -13.84
N ALA A 164 -5.61 -3.80 -14.46
CA ALA A 164 -5.91 -5.15 -13.97
C ALA A 164 -4.72 -6.10 -14.12
N ASP A 165 -4.02 -6.07 -15.26
CA ASP A 165 -2.83 -6.87 -15.51
C ASP A 165 -1.71 -6.51 -14.53
N LEU A 166 -1.45 -5.21 -14.32
CA LEU A 166 -0.47 -4.73 -13.35
C LEU A 166 -0.84 -5.13 -11.92
N THR A 167 -2.09 -4.93 -11.50
CA THR A 167 -2.57 -5.30 -10.16
C THR A 167 -2.42 -6.81 -9.91
N THR A 168 -2.73 -7.63 -10.91
CA THR A 168 -2.58 -9.09 -10.83
C THR A 168 -1.10 -9.50 -10.70
N TYR A 169 -0.23 -8.89 -11.50
CA TYR A 169 1.21 -9.11 -11.42
C TYR A 169 1.77 -8.73 -10.05
N LEU A 170 1.44 -7.54 -9.54
CA LEU A 170 1.92 -7.06 -8.24
C LEU A 170 1.57 -8.04 -7.11
N ARG A 171 0.34 -8.57 -7.12
CA ARG A 171 -0.09 -9.57 -6.14
C ARG A 171 0.73 -10.85 -6.25
N ALA A 172 0.85 -11.39 -7.45
CA ALA A 172 1.58 -12.65 -7.69
C ALA A 172 3.07 -12.52 -7.36
N ARG A 173 3.67 -11.36 -7.66
CA ARG A 173 5.11 -11.13 -7.49
C ARG A 173 5.49 -10.81 -6.04
N PHE A 174 4.72 -9.96 -5.36
CA PHE A 174 5.09 -9.41 -4.05
C PHE A 174 4.33 -10.00 -2.87
N ALA A 175 3.28 -10.76 -3.13
CA ALA A 175 2.54 -11.52 -2.10
C ALA A 175 2.22 -12.94 -2.60
N PRO A 176 3.25 -13.72 -2.97
CA PRO A 176 3.08 -15.01 -3.65
C PRO A 176 2.33 -16.05 -2.81
N GLU A 177 2.35 -15.91 -1.49
CA GLU A 177 1.63 -16.79 -0.56
C GLU A 177 0.12 -16.48 -0.48
N LYS A 178 -0.33 -15.39 -1.08
CA LYS A 178 -1.73 -14.97 -1.06
C LYS A 178 -2.46 -15.42 -2.33
N ALA A 179 -3.72 -15.81 -2.17
CA ALA A 179 -4.57 -16.09 -3.31
C ALA A 179 -4.73 -14.87 -4.24
N PRO A 180 -4.83 -15.07 -5.55
CA PRO A 180 -5.14 -14.00 -6.50
C PRO A 180 -6.46 -13.32 -6.14
N TRP A 181 -6.50 -11.99 -6.30
CA TRP A 181 -7.75 -11.26 -6.15
C TRP A 181 -8.76 -11.60 -7.24
N GLN A 182 -10.01 -11.64 -6.86
CA GLN A 182 -11.10 -11.90 -7.78
C GLN A 182 -11.74 -10.59 -8.26
N LYS A 183 -12.32 -10.61 -9.46
CA LYS A 183 -13.10 -9.48 -10.03
C LYS A 183 -12.31 -8.15 -10.11
N VAL A 184 -10.99 -8.19 -10.31
CA VAL A 184 -10.14 -6.98 -10.34
C VAL A 184 -10.65 -5.97 -11.37
N LYS A 185 -11.03 -6.39 -12.58
CA LYS A 185 -11.56 -5.50 -13.63
C LYS A 185 -12.83 -4.77 -13.17
N GLN A 186 -13.76 -5.48 -12.55
CA GLN A 186 -14.99 -4.88 -12.01
C GLN A 186 -14.66 -3.83 -10.94
N ARG A 187 -13.71 -4.13 -10.03
CA ARG A 187 -13.30 -3.17 -8.99
C ARG A 187 -12.68 -1.90 -9.57
N ILE A 188 -11.90 -2.03 -10.66
CA ILE A 188 -11.34 -0.87 -11.37
C ILE A 188 -12.44 -0.01 -11.98
N GLU A 189 -13.43 -0.64 -12.61
CA GLU A 189 -14.59 0.07 -13.17
C GLU A 189 -15.36 0.81 -12.08
N ASP A 190 -15.65 0.15 -10.95
CA ASP A 190 -16.33 0.75 -9.80
C ASP A 190 -15.55 1.97 -9.24
N ILE A 191 -14.21 1.85 -9.11
CA ILE A 191 -13.35 2.91 -8.56
C ILE A 191 -13.24 4.10 -9.53
N ARG A 192 -13.24 3.84 -10.84
CA ARG A 192 -13.18 4.92 -11.84
C ARG A 192 -14.50 5.64 -12.03
N GLN A 193 -15.62 5.05 -11.63
CA GLN A 193 -16.90 5.75 -11.69
C GLN A 193 -16.89 6.91 -10.69
N PRO A 194 -17.23 8.13 -11.11
CA PRO A 194 -17.37 9.21 -10.15
C PRO A 194 -18.49 8.83 -9.17
N HIS A 195 -18.19 8.90 -7.88
CA HIS A 195 -19.24 8.78 -6.87
C HIS A 195 -20.26 9.88 -7.13
N HIS A 196 -21.40 9.53 -7.72
CA HIS A 196 -22.55 10.41 -7.71
C HIS A 196 -22.93 10.58 -6.23
N ASN A 197 -22.46 11.67 -5.63
CA ASN A 197 -23.01 12.14 -4.38
C ASN A 197 -24.52 12.25 -4.60
N ASN A 198 -25.27 11.35 -3.98
CA ASN A 198 -26.69 11.55 -3.75
C ASN A 198 -26.80 12.83 -2.92
N THR A 199 -26.86 13.96 -3.60
CA THR A 199 -27.44 15.17 -3.02
C THR A 199 -28.90 14.79 -2.76
N HIS A 200 -29.18 14.42 -1.52
CA HIS A 200 -30.53 14.42 -1.00
C HIS A 200 -31.04 15.87 -1.17
N SER A 201 -31.73 16.08 -2.29
CA SER A 201 -32.68 17.18 -2.41
C SER A 201 -33.79 16.84 -1.41
N SER A 202 -33.70 17.41 -0.24
CA SER A 202 -34.86 17.48 0.66
C SER A 202 -35.82 18.52 0.11
N PRO A 203 -37.13 18.22 0.09
CA PRO A 203 -38.18 19.11 -0.33
C PRO A 203 -38.38 20.28 0.65
#